data_26f3ae4347e6576a326c132df10c0ddb
#
_entry.id   26f3ae4347e6576a326c132df10c0ddb
#
_cell.length_a   1.000
_cell.length_b   1.000
_cell.length_c   1.000
_cell.angle_alpha   90.00
_cell.angle_beta   90.00
_cell.angle_gamma   90.00
#
_symmetry.space_group_name_H-M   'P 1'
#
loop_
_entity.id
_entity.type
_entity.pdbx_description
1 polymer ?
#
loop_
_entity_poly.entity_id
_entity_poly.type
_entity_poly.pdbx_seq_one_letter_code
_entity_poly.pdbx_strand_id
1 'polypeptide(L)'
;MSTFDQTKAYAEQEDVFFDDGREIELLHFVYSKPDIDDIRGNPAKVLAAIDEFGRKKKYLMNVGEDKGRIVTDLIAEVKPKTMVELGGYIGYSTILFGDAVKKAGGKQYFSLERNPEFGAVIGSLIDLAGLSDVVKIEVGSSDASLMRLYQQGLLKHIDMMFLDHYKPAYTTDLKLCEELKLVTPGSVLAADNVIKPGNPPYLKYVRSSVEEKKQAAQQSNGFTAEESGIASRTVNQYTKRGESTELNKSPGNPNLVYDSKLVNSFEPTGVPVSTHSSSRRMFADVAQIGWHRD
;
A
#
# COMPACT_ATOMS: atom_id res chain seq x y z
N MET A 1 22.24 6.62 -11.58
CA MET A 1 20.80 6.28 -11.76
C MET A 1 20.72 4.78 -11.87
N SER A 2 19.91 4.10 -11.06
CA SER A 2 19.66 2.69 -11.28
C SER A 2 18.91 2.54 -12.61
N THR A 3 19.36 1.64 -13.45
CA THR A 3 18.65 1.25 -14.68
C THR A 3 17.79 0.06 -14.34
N PHE A 4 16.55 0.04 -14.84
CA PHE A 4 15.67 -1.10 -14.68
C PHE A 4 16.22 -2.32 -15.47
N ASP A 5 16.19 -3.48 -14.87
CA ASP A 5 16.56 -4.74 -15.54
C ASP A 5 15.38 -5.22 -16.39
N GLN A 6 15.46 -5.01 -17.71
CA GLN A 6 14.42 -5.38 -18.66
C GLN A 6 14.11 -6.88 -18.68
N THR A 7 15.03 -7.74 -18.22
CA THR A 7 14.78 -9.20 -18.15
C THR A 7 13.76 -9.56 -17.05
N LYS A 8 13.50 -8.63 -16.13
CA LYS A 8 12.55 -8.76 -15.05
C LYS A 8 11.19 -8.12 -15.34
N ALA A 9 11.04 -7.48 -16.50
CA ALA A 9 9.80 -6.79 -16.85
C ALA A 9 8.62 -7.75 -16.90
N TYR A 10 7.51 -7.34 -16.29
CA TYR A 10 6.23 -8.03 -16.42
C TYR A 10 5.67 -7.87 -17.84
N ALA A 11 4.69 -8.71 -18.17
CA ALA A 11 3.87 -8.53 -19.36
C ALA A 11 3.28 -7.11 -19.41
N GLU A 12 3.00 -6.64 -20.62
CA GLU A 12 2.38 -5.33 -20.82
C GLU A 12 1.00 -5.28 -20.13
N GLN A 13 0.69 -4.13 -19.52
CA GLN A 13 -0.59 -3.92 -18.85
C GLN A 13 -1.70 -3.81 -19.89
N GLU A 14 -2.70 -4.68 -19.79
CA GLU A 14 -3.90 -4.68 -20.60
C GLU A 14 -4.90 -3.59 -20.15
N ASP A 15 -5.97 -3.35 -20.94
CA ASP A 15 -7.05 -2.41 -20.56
C ASP A 15 -7.82 -2.88 -19.33
N VAL A 16 -8.09 -4.19 -19.21
CA VAL A 16 -8.60 -4.85 -18.01
C VAL A 16 -7.44 -5.64 -17.42
N PHE A 17 -6.96 -5.25 -16.27
CA PHE A 17 -5.72 -5.77 -15.69
C PHE A 17 -5.83 -6.25 -14.24
N PHE A 18 -7.03 -6.35 -13.70
CA PHE A 18 -7.34 -6.96 -12.42
C PHE A 18 -8.85 -7.28 -12.33
N ASP A 19 -9.23 -8.17 -11.40
CA ASP A 19 -10.61 -8.61 -11.15
C ASP A 19 -11.27 -9.19 -12.43
N ASP A 20 -10.48 -9.97 -13.17
CA ASP A 20 -10.87 -10.68 -14.38
C ASP A 20 -10.57 -12.19 -14.30
N GLY A 21 -10.32 -12.68 -13.06
CA GLY A 21 -9.98 -14.06 -12.77
C GLY A 21 -8.49 -14.36 -12.79
N ARG A 22 -7.62 -13.41 -13.16
CA ARG A 22 -6.16 -13.60 -13.17
C ARG A 22 -5.60 -13.90 -11.78
N GLU A 23 -6.25 -13.44 -10.74
CA GLU A 23 -5.85 -13.64 -9.36
C GLU A 23 -6.01 -15.12 -8.95
N ILE A 24 -7.10 -15.74 -9.37
CA ILE A 24 -7.33 -17.18 -9.19
C ILE A 24 -6.44 -18.01 -10.10
N GLU A 25 -6.22 -17.57 -11.35
CA GLU A 25 -5.26 -18.20 -12.25
C GLU A 25 -3.84 -18.20 -11.66
N LEU A 26 -3.43 -17.09 -11.03
CA LEU A 26 -2.17 -17.00 -10.31
C LEU A 26 -2.09 -18.05 -9.19
N LEU A 27 -3.14 -18.16 -8.36
CA LEU A 27 -3.17 -19.12 -7.26
C LEU A 27 -2.98 -20.54 -7.79
N HIS A 28 -3.75 -20.92 -8.84
CA HIS A 28 -3.58 -22.22 -9.48
C HIS A 28 -2.19 -22.40 -10.07
N PHE A 29 -1.64 -21.37 -10.72
CA PHE A 29 -0.30 -21.41 -11.27
C PHE A 29 0.77 -21.71 -10.23
N VAL A 30 0.71 -21.04 -9.07
CA VAL A 30 1.66 -21.23 -7.97
C VAL A 30 1.53 -22.62 -7.38
N TYR A 31 0.31 -23.08 -7.08
CA TYR A 31 0.10 -24.38 -6.47
C TYR A 31 0.29 -25.58 -7.41
N SER A 32 0.30 -25.35 -8.73
CA SER A 32 0.58 -26.37 -9.74
C SER A 32 2.06 -26.51 -10.07
N LYS A 33 2.93 -25.77 -9.40
CA LYS A 33 4.38 -25.88 -9.61
C LYS A 33 4.86 -27.28 -9.21
N PRO A 34 5.70 -27.94 -10.05
CA PRO A 34 6.23 -29.27 -9.73
C PRO A 34 7.12 -29.28 -8.48
N ASP A 35 7.68 -28.12 -8.11
CA ASP A 35 8.53 -27.89 -6.97
C ASP A 35 7.81 -27.20 -5.81
N ILE A 36 6.47 -27.35 -5.71
CA ILE A 36 5.64 -26.67 -4.70
C ILE A 36 6.10 -26.94 -3.27
N ASP A 37 6.60 -28.14 -2.97
CA ASP A 37 7.12 -28.48 -1.65
C ASP A 37 8.39 -27.70 -1.29
N ASP A 38 9.22 -27.36 -2.26
CA ASP A 38 10.36 -26.47 -2.09
C ASP A 38 9.99 -24.99 -1.96
N ILE A 39 8.83 -24.61 -2.49
CA ILE A 39 8.26 -23.26 -2.38
C ILE A 39 7.67 -23.04 -0.98
N ARG A 40 7.06 -24.08 -0.42
CA ARG A 40 6.40 -24.02 0.89
C ARG A 40 7.33 -23.57 2.00
N GLY A 41 6.88 -22.59 2.79
CA GLY A 41 7.65 -21.98 3.88
C GLY A 41 8.76 -21.05 3.43
N ASN A 42 8.82 -20.71 2.13
CA ASN A 42 9.86 -19.85 1.58
C ASN A 42 9.27 -18.61 0.87
N PRO A 43 9.17 -17.45 1.55
CA PRO A 43 8.62 -16.22 0.99
C PRO A 43 9.27 -15.82 -0.35
N ALA A 44 10.59 -15.92 -0.46
CA ALA A 44 11.31 -15.54 -1.68
C ALA A 44 10.93 -16.42 -2.89
N LYS A 45 10.71 -17.71 -2.67
CA LYS A 45 10.27 -18.62 -3.74
C LYS A 45 8.81 -18.39 -4.13
N VAL A 46 7.94 -18.05 -3.17
CA VAL A 46 6.54 -17.65 -3.47
C VAL A 46 6.54 -16.38 -4.33
N LEU A 47 7.30 -15.36 -3.94
CA LEU A 47 7.45 -14.12 -4.73
C LEU A 47 7.99 -14.40 -6.13
N ALA A 48 9.01 -15.27 -6.26
CA ALA A 48 9.56 -15.65 -7.57
C ALA A 48 8.52 -16.33 -8.46
N ALA A 49 7.62 -17.14 -7.89
CA ALA A 49 6.53 -17.77 -8.65
C ALA A 49 5.47 -16.74 -9.09
N ILE A 50 5.14 -15.74 -8.25
CA ILE A 50 4.26 -14.61 -8.61
C ILE A 50 4.91 -13.79 -9.75
N ASP A 51 6.18 -13.46 -9.62
CA ASP A 51 6.93 -12.74 -10.65
C ASP A 51 6.98 -13.52 -11.98
N GLU A 52 7.13 -14.83 -11.92
CA GLU A 52 7.11 -15.66 -13.11
C GLU A 52 5.76 -15.60 -13.83
N PHE A 53 4.66 -15.63 -13.09
CA PHE A 53 3.32 -15.45 -13.65
C PHE A 53 3.19 -14.06 -14.30
N GLY A 54 3.61 -13.00 -13.59
CA GLY A 54 3.58 -11.62 -14.08
C GLY A 54 4.37 -11.41 -15.36
N ARG A 55 5.49 -12.11 -15.50
CA ARG A 55 6.34 -12.05 -16.72
C ARG A 55 5.83 -12.90 -17.88
N LYS A 56 5.31 -14.11 -17.59
CA LYS A 56 5.05 -15.12 -18.63
C LYS A 56 3.58 -15.30 -18.98
N LYS A 57 2.66 -14.80 -18.15
CA LYS A 57 1.23 -15.04 -18.30
C LYS A 57 0.45 -13.75 -18.46
N LYS A 58 0.20 -13.03 -17.38
CA LYS A 58 -0.62 -11.82 -17.34
C LYS A 58 0.03 -10.79 -16.43
N TYR A 59 -0.07 -9.53 -16.80
CA TYR A 59 0.33 -8.42 -15.94
C TYR A 59 -0.37 -8.53 -14.56
N LEU A 60 0.36 -8.20 -13.51
CA LEU A 60 -0.14 -8.08 -12.14
C LEU A 60 0.20 -6.68 -11.63
N MET A 61 -0.74 -5.98 -11.02
CA MET A 61 -0.51 -4.63 -10.49
C MET A 61 0.19 -4.64 -9.13
N ASN A 62 1.34 -5.32 -9.06
CA ASN A 62 2.17 -5.42 -7.87
C ASN A 62 3.05 -4.20 -7.69
N VAL A 63 3.50 -4.00 -6.46
CA VAL A 63 4.57 -3.02 -6.15
C VAL A 63 5.87 -3.35 -6.88
N GLY A 64 6.12 -4.62 -7.20
CA GLY A 64 7.30 -5.10 -7.88
C GLY A 64 8.58 -5.07 -7.04
N GLU A 65 9.68 -5.57 -7.62
CA GLU A 65 10.95 -5.74 -6.91
C GLU A 65 11.61 -4.39 -6.58
N ASP A 66 11.61 -3.42 -7.51
CA ASP A 66 12.31 -2.14 -7.33
C ASP A 66 11.67 -1.28 -6.26
N LYS A 67 10.36 -1.05 -6.32
CA LYS A 67 9.63 -0.32 -5.27
C LYS A 67 9.62 -1.11 -3.96
N GLY A 68 9.43 -2.43 -4.06
CA GLY A 68 9.47 -3.34 -2.92
C GLY A 68 10.77 -3.22 -2.13
N ARG A 69 11.92 -3.13 -2.80
CA ARG A 69 13.22 -2.94 -2.16
C ARG A 69 13.31 -1.65 -1.36
N ILE A 70 12.77 -0.53 -1.89
CA ILE A 70 12.75 0.74 -1.16
C ILE A 70 12.02 0.59 0.18
N VAL A 71 10.87 -0.09 0.17
CA VAL A 71 10.07 -0.30 1.39
C VAL A 71 10.73 -1.31 2.33
N THR A 72 11.34 -2.38 1.82
CA THR A 72 12.08 -3.35 2.66
C THR A 72 13.32 -2.74 3.31
N ASP A 73 14.05 -1.86 2.60
CA ASP A 73 15.17 -1.11 3.16
C ASP A 73 14.68 -0.18 4.30
N LEU A 74 13.54 0.48 4.10
CA LEU A 74 12.91 1.30 5.12
C LEU A 74 12.44 0.47 6.33
N ILE A 75 11.87 -0.72 6.12
CA ILE A 75 11.52 -1.66 7.20
C ILE A 75 12.76 -2.07 8.00
N ALA A 76 13.89 -2.32 7.33
CA ALA A 76 15.14 -2.67 7.98
C ALA A 76 15.71 -1.52 8.84
N GLU A 77 15.50 -0.26 8.42
CA GLU A 77 15.87 0.94 9.16
C GLU A 77 14.94 1.19 10.36
N VAL A 78 13.62 1.21 10.13
CA VAL A 78 12.59 1.53 11.13
C VAL A 78 12.41 0.42 12.16
N LYS A 79 12.54 -0.84 11.73
CA LYS A 79 12.30 -2.05 12.53
C LYS A 79 10.94 -2.04 13.23
N PRO A 80 9.85 -1.88 12.48
CA PRO A 80 8.52 -1.73 13.04
C PRO A 80 8.12 -2.98 13.83
N LYS A 81 7.48 -2.78 14.98
CA LYS A 81 6.86 -3.88 15.74
C LYS A 81 5.49 -4.22 15.18
N THR A 82 4.77 -3.18 14.73
CA THR A 82 3.48 -3.28 14.07
C THR A 82 3.51 -2.50 12.76
N MET A 83 3.23 -3.18 11.66
CA MET A 83 3.06 -2.57 10.35
C MET A 83 1.65 -2.82 9.83
N VAL A 84 1.09 -1.83 9.14
CA VAL A 84 -0.22 -1.92 8.48
C VAL A 84 -0.05 -1.61 7.00
N GLU A 85 -0.63 -2.44 6.16
CA GLU A 85 -0.73 -2.24 4.71
C GLU A 85 -2.21 -2.00 4.35
N LEU A 86 -2.46 -0.96 3.59
CA LEU A 86 -3.76 -0.67 3.02
C LEU A 86 -3.73 -1.02 1.53
N GLY A 87 -4.46 -2.08 1.15
CA GLY A 87 -4.46 -2.65 -0.20
C GLY A 87 -3.42 -3.77 -0.35
N GLY A 88 -3.86 -5.02 -0.26
CA GLY A 88 -2.99 -6.18 -0.39
C GLY A 88 -3.00 -6.81 -1.79
N TYR A 89 -4.05 -6.57 -2.59
CA TYR A 89 -4.30 -7.16 -3.90
C TYR A 89 -4.17 -8.70 -3.87
N ILE A 90 -3.07 -9.25 -4.40
CA ILE A 90 -2.78 -10.70 -4.40
C ILE A 90 -1.70 -11.09 -3.39
N GLY A 91 -1.27 -10.16 -2.53
CA GLY A 91 -0.33 -10.43 -1.46
C GLY A 91 1.15 -10.34 -1.78
N TYR A 92 1.55 -9.80 -2.93
CA TYR A 92 2.97 -9.63 -3.26
C TYR A 92 3.69 -8.77 -2.20
N SER A 93 3.23 -7.54 -2.00
CA SER A 93 3.73 -6.64 -0.97
C SER A 93 3.55 -7.22 0.44
N THR A 94 2.41 -7.85 0.71
CA THR A 94 2.10 -8.51 1.99
C THR A 94 3.14 -9.58 2.35
N ILE A 95 3.55 -10.42 1.38
CA ILE A 95 4.60 -11.44 1.57
C ILE A 95 5.96 -10.77 1.75
N LEU A 96 6.30 -9.84 0.85
CA LEU A 96 7.61 -9.20 0.82
C LEU A 96 7.87 -8.40 2.10
N PHE A 97 6.91 -7.57 2.50
CA PHE A 97 7.04 -6.73 3.69
C PHE A 97 6.79 -7.50 4.98
N GLY A 98 5.88 -8.47 4.98
CA GLY A 98 5.65 -9.37 6.11
C GLY A 98 6.91 -10.15 6.49
N ASP A 99 7.63 -10.69 5.51
CA ASP A 99 8.92 -11.35 5.70
C ASP A 99 9.99 -10.37 6.22
N ALA A 100 10.05 -9.16 5.65
CA ALA A 100 10.98 -8.13 6.11
C ALA A 100 10.69 -7.68 7.55
N VAL A 101 9.42 -7.49 7.92
CA VAL A 101 9.00 -7.17 9.29
C VAL A 101 9.38 -8.29 10.25
N LYS A 102 9.11 -9.54 9.90
CA LYS A 102 9.49 -10.72 10.69
C LYS A 102 11.00 -10.77 10.93
N LYS A 103 11.81 -10.59 9.88
CA LYS A 103 13.28 -10.54 9.94
C LYS A 103 13.80 -9.38 10.77
N ALA A 104 13.12 -8.23 10.76
CA ALA A 104 13.46 -7.07 11.59
C ALA A 104 13.02 -7.21 13.06
N GLY A 105 12.41 -8.34 13.43
CA GLY A 105 11.92 -8.62 14.79
C GLY A 105 10.56 -7.99 15.11
N GLY A 106 9.79 -7.63 14.06
CA GLY A 106 8.41 -7.21 14.18
C GLY A 106 7.49 -8.32 14.64
N LYS A 107 6.31 -7.97 15.13
CA LYS A 107 5.37 -8.91 15.76
C LYS A 107 4.06 -9.05 15.02
N GLN A 108 3.63 -7.98 14.34
CA GLN A 108 2.33 -7.91 13.70
C GLN A 108 2.44 -7.17 12.38
N TYR A 109 1.84 -7.77 11.37
CA TYR A 109 1.62 -7.17 10.08
C TYR A 109 0.14 -7.35 9.71
N PHE A 110 -0.58 -6.25 9.53
CA PHE A 110 -1.98 -6.28 9.11
C PHE A 110 -2.05 -5.86 7.64
N SER A 111 -2.57 -6.73 6.79
CA SER A 111 -2.90 -6.41 5.40
C SER A 111 -4.41 -6.26 5.28
N LEU A 112 -4.85 -5.07 4.90
CA LEU A 112 -6.26 -4.72 4.76
C LEU A 112 -6.63 -4.76 3.29
N GLU A 113 -7.48 -5.71 2.92
CA GLU A 113 -7.91 -5.90 1.54
C GLU A 113 -9.44 -5.85 1.45
N ARG A 114 -9.95 -5.07 0.52
CA ARG A 114 -11.39 -4.87 0.39
C ARG A 114 -12.09 -6.04 -0.29
N ASN A 115 -11.48 -6.61 -1.32
CA ASN A 115 -12.06 -7.68 -2.10
C ASN A 115 -11.88 -9.03 -1.36
N PRO A 116 -12.96 -9.73 -0.98
CA PRO A 116 -12.86 -10.99 -0.26
C PRO A 116 -12.19 -12.11 -1.07
N GLU A 117 -12.31 -12.10 -2.41
CA GLU A 117 -11.62 -13.05 -3.26
C GLU A 117 -10.11 -12.81 -3.22
N PHE A 118 -9.67 -11.55 -3.32
CA PHE A 118 -8.27 -11.19 -3.17
C PHE A 118 -7.75 -11.52 -1.77
N GLY A 119 -8.55 -11.24 -0.73
CA GLY A 119 -8.22 -11.64 0.64
C GLY A 119 -8.00 -13.14 0.79
N ALA A 120 -8.78 -13.97 0.10
CA ALA A 120 -8.59 -15.41 0.09
C ALA A 120 -7.31 -15.85 -0.65
N VAL A 121 -6.99 -15.19 -1.76
CA VAL A 121 -5.72 -15.40 -2.50
C VAL A 121 -4.54 -15.04 -1.60
N ILE A 122 -4.55 -13.85 -0.96
CA ILE A 122 -3.52 -13.43 -0.02
C ILE A 122 -3.36 -14.48 1.08
N GLY A 123 -4.45 -14.91 1.71
CA GLY A 123 -4.43 -15.89 2.80
C GLY A 123 -3.75 -17.19 2.40
N SER A 124 -4.08 -17.71 1.21
CA SER A 124 -3.47 -18.93 0.69
C SER A 124 -1.97 -18.76 0.43
N LEU A 125 -1.56 -17.62 -0.14
CA LEU A 125 -0.15 -17.38 -0.45
C LEU A 125 0.69 -17.05 0.81
N ILE A 126 0.10 -16.40 1.81
CA ILE A 126 0.73 -16.15 3.11
C ILE A 126 0.95 -17.47 3.87
N ASP A 127 -0.03 -18.39 3.85
CA ASP A 127 0.14 -19.72 4.42
C ASP A 127 1.25 -20.50 3.71
N LEU A 128 1.23 -20.50 2.37
CA LEU A 128 2.27 -21.12 1.56
C LEU A 128 3.66 -20.55 1.87
N ALA A 129 3.76 -19.22 2.10
CA ALA A 129 4.99 -18.54 2.43
C ALA A 129 5.48 -18.77 3.88
N GLY A 130 4.64 -19.35 4.76
CA GLY A 130 4.99 -19.59 6.17
C GLY A 130 5.03 -18.31 7.01
N LEU A 131 4.13 -17.36 6.72
CA LEU A 131 4.07 -16.04 7.38
C LEU A 131 2.82 -15.84 8.25
N SER A 132 1.96 -16.85 8.39
CA SER A 132 0.68 -16.75 9.11
C SER A 132 0.83 -16.44 10.62
N ASP A 133 2.02 -16.61 11.17
CA ASP A 133 2.36 -16.25 12.55
C ASP A 133 2.50 -14.73 12.76
N VAL A 134 2.91 -13.98 11.73
CA VAL A 134 3.12 -12.53 11.80
C VAL A 134 2.06 -11.76 11.03
N VAL A 135 1.64 -12.26 9.86
CA VAL A 135 0.70 -11.58 8.96
C VAL A 135 -0.74 -11.94 9.29
N LYS A 136 -1.59 -10.92 9.39
CA LYS A 136 -3.05 -11.03 9.55
C LYS A 136 -3.72 -10.27 8.42
N ILE A 137 -4.73 -10.88 7.84
CA ILE A 137 -5.51 -10.31 6.74
C ILE A 137 -6.85 -9.87 7.29
N GLU A 138 -7.22 -8.62 7.01
CA GLU A 138 -8.52 -8.06 7.32
C GLU A 138 -9.28 -7.76 6.04
N VAL A 139 -10.43 -8.40 5.87
CA VAL A 139 -11.27 -8.20 4.68
C VAL A 139 -12.34 -7.15 4.96
N GLY A 140 -12.41 -6.14 4.09
CA GLY A 140 -13.34 -5.02 4.17
C GLY A 140 -12.70 -3.70 3.75
N SER A 141 -13.48 -2.62 3.74
CA SER A 141 -12.91 -1.28 3.50
C SER A 141 -11.85 -0.95 4.56
N SER A 142 -10.85 -0.18 4.16
CA SER A 142 -9.70 0.16 5.02
C SER A 142 -10.13 0.86 6.31
N ASP A 143 -11.04 1.83 6.22
CA ASP A 143 -11.57 2.57 7.36
C ASP A 143 -12.34 1.67 8.34
N ALA A 144 -13.23 0.81 7.85
CA ALA A 144 -13.97 -0.14 8.67
C ALA A 144 -13.05 -1.18 9.33
N SER A 145 -12.03 -1.65 8.60
CA SER A 145 -11.04 -2.59 9.11
C SER A 145 -10.15 -1.97 10.17
N LEU A 146 -9.66 -0.75 9.97
CA LEU A 146 -8.92 0.03 10.97
C LEU A 146 -9.74 0.24 12.26
N MET A 147 -11.00 0.65 12.10
CA MET A 147 -11.90 0.86 13.23
C MET A 147 -12.16 -0.44 14.00
N ARG A 148 -12.40 -1.54 13.29
CA ARG A 148 -12.63 -2.86 13.88
C ARG A 148 -11.41 -3.34 14.68
N LEU A 149 -10.22 -3.29 14.09
CA LEU A 149 -8.97 -3.68 14.75
C LEU A 149 -8.69 -2.81 15.99
N TYR A 150 -8.95 -1.50 15.91
CA TYR A 150 -8.83 -0.58 17.04
C TYR A 150 -9.82 -0.92 18.15
N GLN A 151 -11.10 -1.09 17.84
CA GLN A 151 -12.15 -1.40 18.84
C GLN A 151 -11.93 -2.74 19.52
N GLN A 152 -11.39 -3.72 18.82
CA GLN A 152 -11.02 -5.03 19.37
C GLN A 152 -9.72 -4.98 20.19
N GLY A 153 -9.01 -3.86 20.21
CA GLY A 153 -7.73 -3.71 20.90
C GLY A 153 -6.57 -4.48 20.27
N LEU A 154 -6.75 -4.97 19.05
CA LEU A 154 -5.75 -5.70 18.27
C LEU A 154 -4.72 -4.75 17.64
N LEU A 155 -5.14 -3.55 17.25
CA LEU A 155 -4.29 -2.50 16.73
C LEU A 155 -4.31 -1.31 17.69
N LYS A 156 -3.16 -1.00 18.30
CA LYS A 156 -3.00 0.08 19.30
C LYS A 156 -2.06 1.18 18.83
N HIS A 157 -1.14 0.86 17.93
CA HIS A 157 -0.16 1.77 17.36
C HIS A 157 0.34 1.22 16.03
N ILE A 158 0.69 2.10 15.12
CA ILE A 158 1.27 1.80 13.82
C ILE A 158 2.68 2.40 13.78
N ASP A 159 3.70 1.55 13.83
CA ASP A 159 5.09 2.00 13.68
C ASP A 159 5.38 2.35 12.21
N MET A 160 4.81 1.57 11.29
CA MET A 160 4.95 1.80 9.86
C MET A 160 3.65 1.48 9.12
N MET A 161 3.27 2.33 8.16
CA MET A 161 2.10 2.12 7.30
C MET A 161 2.49 2.21 5.83
N PHE A 162 2.00 1.26 5.04
CA PHE A 162 2.09 1.28 3.59
C PHE A 162 0.71 1.55 2.99
N LEU A 163 0.60 2.58 2.15
CA LEU A 163 -0.65 2.99 1.50
C LEU A 163 -0.56 2.67 0.00
N ASP A 164 -1.33 1.70 -0.44
CA ASP A 164 -1.44 1.32 -1.85
C ASP A 164 -2.86 0.82 -2.21
N HIS A 165 -3.87 1.44 -1.62
CA HIS A 165 -5.28 1.11 -1.81
C HIS A 165 -5.99 2.14 -2.70
N TYR A 166 -7.29 2.26 -2.53
CA TYR A 166 -8.15 3.23 -3.22
C TYR A 166 -7.66 4.67 -3.01
N LYS A 167 -7.14 5.30 -4.04
CA LYS A 167 -6.43 6.58 -3.93
C LYS A 167 -7.23 7.70 -3.24
N PRO A 168 -8.55 7.86 -3.46
CA PRO A 168 -9.34 8.86 -2.72
C PRO A 168 -9.32 8.66 -1.19
N ALA A 169 -9.18 7.42 -0.71
CA ALA A 169 -9.22 7.12 0.72
C ALA A 169 -7.89 7.38 1.46
N TYR A 170 -6.76 7.58 0.76
CA TYR A 170 -5.45 7.77 1.41
C TYR A 170 -5.47 8.83 2.51
N THR A 171 -6.00 10.02 2.18
CA THR A 171 -6.02 11.15 3.13
C THR A 171 -7.00 10.92 4.27
N THR A 172 -8.18 10.37 3.98
CA THR A 172 -9.22 10.16 4.98
C THR A 172 -8.85 9.04 5.94
N ASP A 173 -8.22 7.98 5.46
CA ASP A 173 -7.79 6.86 6.28
C ASP A 173 -6.57 7.23 7.15
N LEU A 174 -5.65 8.05 6.60
CA LEU A 174 -4.58 8.62 7.42
C LEU A 174 -5.15 9.48 8.55
N LYS A 175 -6.11 10.37 8.25
CA LYS A 175 -6.78 11.19 9.25
C LYS A 175 -7.50 10.36 10.32
N LEU A 176 -8.14 9.26 9.92
CA LEU A 176 -8.74 8.32 10.86
C LEU A 176 -7.69 7.72 11.80
N CYS A 177 -6.54 7.29 11.28
CA CYS A 177 -5.44 6.78 12.08
C CYS A 177 -4.87 7.82 13.06
N GLU A 178 -4.80 9.09 12.64
CA GLU A 178 -4.38 10.21 13.52
C GLU A 178 -5.37 10.44 14.65
N GLU A 179 -6.67 10.46 14.36
CA GLU A 179 -7.74 10.66 15.34
C GLU A 179 -7.77 9.52 16.36
N LEU A 180 -7.63 8.30 15.92
CA LEU A 180 -7.55 7.11 16.77
C LEU A 180 -6.21 7.00 17.53
N LYS A 181 -5.27 7.91 17.28
CA LYS A 181 -3.91 7.89 17.83
C LYS A 181 -3.14 6.61 17.47
N LEU A 182 -3.50 5.98 16.36
CA LEU A 182 -2.76 4.85 15.79
C LEU A 182 -1.47 5.31 15.14
N VAL A 183 -1.52 6.47 14.48
CA VAL A 183 -0.37 7.17 13.90
C VAL A 183 0.00 8.33 14.82
N THR A 184 1.22 8.31 15.31
CA THR A 184 1.75 9.27 16.28
C THR A 184 3.18 9.65 15.89
N PRO A 185 3.81 10.66 16.51
CA PRO A 185 5.20 10.97 16.26
C PRO A 185 6.13 9.76 16.42
N GLY A 186 6.95 9.54 15.40
CA GLY A 186 7.78 8.35 15.25
C GLY A 186 7.21 7.29 14.31
N SER A 187 5.93 7.34 13.97
CA SER A 187 5.36 6.51 12.90
C SER A 187 5.94 6.89 11.54
N VAL A 188 6.11 5.91 10.66
CA VAL A 188 6.63 6.09 9.31
C VAL A 188 5.58 5.67 8.29
N LEU A 189 5.36 6.48 7.26
CA LEU A 189 4.41 6.23 6.19
C LEU A 189 5.16 6.04 4.88
N ALA A 190 4.78 5.04 4.10
CA ALA A 190 5.18 4.87 2.71
C ALA A 190 3.91 4.80 1.85
N ALA A 191 3.83 5.63 0.80
CA ALA A 191 2.65 5.69 -0.04
C ALA A 191 3.02 5.52 -1.52
N ASP A 192 2.38 4.56 -2.20
CA ASP A 192 2.62 4.30 -3.62
C ASP A 192 1.72 5.16 -4.52
N ASN A 193 2.18 5.40 -5.75
CA ASN A 193 1.48 6.08 -6.83
C ASN A 193 1.03 7.53 -6.53
N VAL A 194 1.72 8.23 -5.64
CA VAL A 194 1.35 9.60 -5.24
C VAL A 194 1.57 10.65 -6.35
N ILE A 195 2.38 10.32 -7.38
CA ILE A 195 2.63 11.18 -8.54
C ILE A 195 1.95 10.66 -9.79
N LYS A 196 1.97 9.34 -10.04
CA LYS A 196 1.31 8.71 -11.19
C LYS A 196 0.63 7.40 -10.75
N PRO A 197 -0.70 7.29 -10.90
CA PRO A 197 -1.64 8.28 -11.45
C PRO A 197 -1.73 9.58 -10.67
N GLY A 198 -1.30 9.61 -9.41
CA GLY A 198 -1.21 10.79 -8.58
C GLY A 198 -2.23 10.83 -7.43
N ASN A 199 -1.82 11.46 -6.33
CA ASN A 199 -2.68 11.72 -5.18
C ASN A 199 -2.42 13.12 -4.60
N PRO A 200 -2.82 14.19 -5.34
CA PRO A 200 -2.59 15.57 -4.90
C PRO A 200 -3.15 15.90 -3.51
N PRO A 201 -4.35 15.41 -3.12
CA PRO A 201 -4.89 15.68 -1.78
C PRO A 201 -4.01 15.11 -0.66
N TYR A 202 -3.52 13.87 -0.83
CA TYR A 202 -2.61 13.26 0.13
C TYR A 202 -1.32 14.04 0.26
N LEU A 203 -0.67 14.37 -0.88
CA LEU A 203 0.56 15.16 -0.90
C LEU A 203 0.37 16.52 -0.25
N LYS A 204 -0.74 17.21 -0.54
CA LYS A 204 -1.08 18.48 0.09
C LYS A 204 -1.20 18.31 1.60
N TYR A 205 -1.93 17.29 2.07
CA TYR A 205 -2.18 17.08 3.48
C TYR A 205 -0.89 16.79 4.26
N VAL A 206 -0.04 15.87 3.78
CA VAL A 206 1.20 15.52 4.48
C VAL A 206 2.28 16.60 4.42
N ARG A 207 2.13 17.60 3.52
CA ARG A 207 3.04 18.72 3.38
C ARG A 207 2.52 20.03 3.97
N SER A 208 1.28 20.02 4.48
CA SER A 208 0.66 21.19 5.09
C SER A 208 1.21 21.47 6.48
N SER A 209 1.35 22.75 6.79
CA SER A 209 1.63 23.24 8.15
C SER A 209 0.46 22.98 9.09
N VAL A 210 0.70 23.15 10.40
CA VAL A 210 -0.34 23.07 11.42
C VAL A 210 -1.46 24.07 11.15
N GLU A 211 -1.11 25.29 10.77
CA GLU A 211 -2.05 26.37 10.48
C GLU A 211 -2.95 26.02 9.29
N GLU A 212 -2.35 25.54 8.19
CA GLU A 212 -3.09 25.11 7.02
C GLU A 212 -4.04 23.96 7.31
N LYS A 213 -3.60 22.98 8.10
CA LYS A 213 -4.45 21.85 8.52
C LYS A 213 -5.61 22.31 9.40
N LYS A 214 -5.38 23.25 10.34
CA LYS A 214 -6.42 23.83 11.19
C LYS A 214 -7.46 24.60 10.38
N GLN A 215 -7.01 25.41 9.41
CA GLN A 215 -7.90 26.13 8.50
C GLN A 215 -8.72 25.18 7.63
N ALA A 216 -8.10 24.15 7.06
CA ALA A 216 -8.78 23.14 6.26
C ALA A 216 -9.83 22.36 7.06
N ALA A 217 -9.53 22.03 8.32
CA ALA A 217 -10.48 21.34 9.20
C ALA A 217 -11.74 22.17 9.50
N GLN A 218 -11.63 23.50 9.57
CA GLN A 218 -12.76 24.42 9.78
C GLN A 218 -13.65 24.57 8.54
N GLN A 219 -13.10 24.34 7.33
CA GLN A 219 -13.79 24.52 6.06
C GLN A 219 -14.37 23.22 5.49
N SER A 220 -14.09 22.09 6.12
CA SER A 220 -14.43 20.76 5.57
C SER A 220 -15.91 20.43 5.75
N ASN A 221 -16.67 20.48 4.66
CA ASN A 221 -18.04 19.96 4.55
C ASN A 221 -18.12 18.49 4.10
N GLY A 222 -16.98 17.76 4.13
CA GLY A 222 -16.85 16.41 3.60
C GLY A 222 -16.43 16.40 2.12
N PHE A 223 -15.52 15.48 1.76
CA PHE A 223 -15.11 15.30 0.37
C PHE A 223 -15.81 14.08 -0.21
N THR A 224 -16.36 14.22 -1.42
CA THR A 224 -16.62 13.06 -2.27
C THR A 224 -15.33 12.68 -3.02
N ALA A 225 -15.26 11.45 -3.52
CA ALA A 225 -14.12 11.01 -4.34
C ALA A 225 -13.92 11.94 -5.56
N GLU A 226 -15.00 12.53 -6.09
CA GLU A 226 -14.99 13.46 -7.21
C GLU A 226 -14.39 14.83 -6.85
N GLU A 227 -14.61 15.29 -5.61
CA GLU A 227 -14.05 16.54 -5.09
C GLU A 227 -12.60 16.40 -4.61
N SER A 228 -12.08 15.17 -4.59
CA SER A 228 -10.75 14.85 -4.09
C SER A 228 -9.60 15.38 -4.96
N GLY A 229 -9.89 15.87 -6.19
CA GLY A 229 -8.85 16.28 -7.14
C GLY A 229 -8.10 15.11 -7.79
N ILE A 230 -8.56 13.88 -7.58
CA ILE A 230 -8.04 12.67 -8.22
C ILE A 230 -8.67 12.55 -9.60
N ALA A 231 -7.89 12.10 -10.59
CA ALA A 231 -8.37 11.98 -11.96
C ALA A 231 -9.65 11.12 -12.02
N SER A 232 -10.69 11.65 -12.66
CA SER A 232 -12.01 10.99 -12.77
C SER A 232 -11.92 9.57 -13.35
N ARG A 233 -10.93 9.31 -14.24
CA ARG A 233 -10.66 7.96 -14.75
C ARG A 233 -10.35 6.99 -13.61
N THR A 234 -9.54 7.39 -12.65
CA THR A 234 -9.16 6.57 -11.48
C THR A 234 -10.38 6.32 -10.59
N VAL A 235 -11.17 7.36 -10.29
CA VAL A 235 -12.40 7.23 -9.50
C VAL A 235 -13.39 6.30 -10.19
N ASN A 236 -13.65 6.50 -11.48
CA ASN A 236 -14.59 5.69 -12.25
C ASN A 236 -14.20 4.21 -12.37
N GLN A 237 -12.92 3.89 -12.33
CA GLN A 237 -12.43 2.52 -12.39
C GLN A 237 -12.91 1.69 -11.18
N TYR A 238 -13.00 2.32 -10.02
CA TYR A 238 -13.49 1.68 -8.78
C TYR A 238 -15.02 1.77 -8.67
N THR A 239 -15.62 2.89 -9.06
CA THR A 239 -17.09 3.09 -9.01
C THR A 239 -17.84 2.08 -9.87
N LYS A 240 -17.30 1.71 -11.04
CA LYS A 240 -17.88 0.69 -11.93
C LYS A 240 -17.99 -0.70 -11.29
N ARG A 241 -17.31 -0.93 -10.19
CA ARG A 241 -17.31 -2.19 -9.44
C ARG A 241 -18.22 -2.18 -8.22
N GLY A 242 -19.10 -1.18 -8.10
CA GLY A 242 -20.01 -1.04 -6.97
C GLY A 242 -19.31 -0.59 -5.68
N GLU A 243 -18.11 -0.02 -5.77
CA GLU A 243 -17.42 0.52 -4.62
C GLU A 243 -18.09 1.82 -4.16
N SER A 244 -18.26 1.96 -2.84
CA SER A 244 -18.77 3.20 -2.26
C SER A 244 -17.81 4.35 -2.57
N THR A 245 -18.36 5.47 -3.02
CA THR A 245 -17.64 6.74 -3.16
C THR A 245 -17.62 7.55 -1.86
N GLU A 246 -18.35 7.09 -0.84
CA GLU A 246 -18.33 7.73 0.47
C GLU A 246 -17.01 7.46 1.17
N LEU A 247 -16.35 8.52 1.58
CA LEU A 247 -15.11 8.50 2.35
C LEU A 247 -15.41 8.84 3.81
N ASN A 248 -14.61 8.29 4.73
CA ASN A 248 -14.74 8.68 6.13
C ASN A 248 -14.45 10.18 6.30
N LYS A 249 -15.09 10.79 7.31
CA LYS A 249 -15.05 12.23 7.56
C LYS A 249 -14.18 12.62 8.76
N SER A 250 -13.19 11.79 9.07
CA SER A 250 -12.28 12.10 10.19
C SER A 250 -11.58 13.43 9.99
N PRO A 251 -11.56 14.31 11.01
CA PRO A 251 -10.88 15.60 10.94
C PRO A 251 -9.35 15.43 10.90
N GLY A 252 -8.83 14.33 11.44
CA GLY A 252 -7.42 14.08 11.65
C GLY A 252 -6.87 14.86 12.86
N ASN A 253 -5.56 14.87 12.99
CA ASN A 253 -4.86 15.65 14.01
C ASN A 253 -4.01 16.76 13.38
N PRO A 254 -4.47 18.00 13.35
CA PRO A 254 -3.75 19.09 12.70
C PRO A 254 -2.40 19.39 13.31
N ASN A 255 -2.13 18.96 14.55
CA ASN A 255 -0.84 19.18 15.21
C ASN A 255 0.24 18.17 14.78
N LEU A 256 -0.10 17.11 14.06
CA LEU A 256 0.88 16.22 13.46
C LEU A 256 1.45 16.82 12.17
N VAL A 257 2.76 16.94 12.11
CA VAL A 257 3.48 17.37 10.91
C VAL A 257 4.31 16.21 10.37
N TYR A 258 4.52 16.21 9.08
CA TYR A 258 5.23 15.15 8.36
C TYR A 258 6.46 15.73 7.68
N ASP A 259 7.60 15.08 7.87
CA ASP A 259 8.75 15.29 7.00
C ASP A 259 8.65 14.29 5.85
N SER A 260 8.42 14.77 4.63
CA SER A 260 8.15 13.94 3.47
C SER A 260 9.26 13.97 2.45
N LYS A 261 9.67 12.81 1.98
CA LYS A 261 10.68 12.61 0.97
C LYS A 261 10.13 11.77 -0.16
N LEU A 262 10.35 12.23 -1.34
CA LEU A 262 9.97 11.53 -2.55
C LEU A 262 11.14 10.70 -3.10
N VAL A 263 10.93 9.43 -3.40
CA VAL A 263 11.95 8.46 -3.86
C VAL A 263 11.59 7.94 -5.26
N ASN A 264 12.53 7.80 -6.18
CA ASN A 264 12.32 7.33 -7.55
C ASN A 264 12.44 5.81 -7.68
N SER A 265 11.62 5.20 -8.57
CA SER A 265 11.66 3.76 -8.86
C SER A 265 11.10 3.41 -10.24
N PHE A 266 10.75 2.15 -10.46
CA PHE A 266 10.14 1.64 -11.69
C PHE A 266 8.92 0.80 -11.35
N GLU A 267 7.90 0.82 -12.24
CA GLU A 267 6.83 -0.15 -12.24
C GLU A 267 7.37 -1.54 -12.61
N PRO A 268 6.67 -2.63 -12.28
CA PRO A 268 7.10 -3.98 -12.67
C PRO A 268 7.27 -4.16 -14.17
N THR A 269 6.62 -3.35 -15.00
CA THR A 269 6.79 -3.31 -16.46
C THR A 269 8.05 -2.59 -16.92
N GLY A 270 8.86 -2.05 -15.99
CA GLY A 270 10.03 -1.25 -16.31
C GLY A 270 9.73 0.20 -16.71
N VAL A 271 8.46 0.60 -16.67
CA VAL A 271 8.09 1.99 -16.92
C VAL A 271 8.58 2.84 -15.75
N PRO A 272 9.45 3.84 -16.00
CA PRO A 272 9.83 4.76 -14.95
C PRO A 272 8.60 5.52 -14.52
N VAL A 273 8.33 5.53 -13.22
CA VAL A 273 7.21 6.29 -12.68
C VAL A 273 7.65 7.73 -12.56
N SER A 274 7.70 8.45 -13.66
CA SER A 274 7.85 9.90 -13.73
C SER A 274 7.25 10.40 -15.03
N THR A 275 6.44 11.44 -14.99
CA THR A 275 5.98 12.14 -16.17
C THR A 275 6.34 13.61 -16.14
N HIS A 276 6.96 13.99 -17.23
CA HIS A 276 7.05 15.26 -17.93
C HIS A 276 7.55 16.51 -17.24
N SER A 277 8.61 16.93 -17.88
CA SER A 277 9.27 18.23 -18.04
C SER A 277 10.08 18.75 -16.86
N SER A 278 11.36 18.87 -17.17
CA SER A 278 12.41 19.63 -16.49
C SER A 278 12.66 19.28 -15.02
N SER A 279 13.65 18.41 -14.84
CA SER A 279 14.47 18.30 -13.63
C SER A 279 13.76 17.97 -12.32
N ARG A 280 13.49 16.74 -12.09
CA ARG A 280 13.58 15.94 -10.85
C ARG A 280 12.50 14.88 -10.76
N ARG A 281 12.91 13.65 -10.60
CA ARG A 281 12.19 12.37 -10.63
C ARG A 281 11.70 12.02 -9.24
N MET A 282 10.54 11.30 -9.11
CA MET A 282 9.97 11.07 -7.78
C MET A 282 9.03 9.86 -7.67
N PHE A 283 9.19 9.05 -6.59
CA PHE A 283 8.38 7.91 -6.17
C PHE A 283 8.30 7.74 -4.68
N ALA A 284 7.24 7.09 -4.17
CA ALA A 284 6.92 6.82 -2.80
C ALA A 284 7.18 8.03 -1.88
N ASP A 285 6.14 8.67 -1.41
CA ASP A 285 6.28 9.67 -0.36
C ASP A 285 6.53 8.92 0.95
N VAL A 286 7.79 8.90 1.39
CA VAL A 286 8.13 8.43 2.72
C VAL A 286 8.02 9.61 3.65
N ALA A 287 6.97 9.64 4.46
CA ALA A 287 6.79 10.66 5.46
C ALA A 287 7.18 10.12 6.84
N GLN A 288 8.16 10.75 7.47
CA GLN A 288 8.45 10.56 8.89
C GLN A 288 7.71 11.64 9.69
N ILE A 289 7.09 11.23 10.78
CA ILE A 289 6.32 12.14 11.64
C ILE A 289 7.24 12.67 12.73
N GLY A 290 7.42 13.99 12.76
CA GLY A 290 8.16 14.71 13.79
C GLY A 290 7.27 15.62 14.64
N TRP A 291 7.78 16.06 15.81
CA TRP A 291 7.22 17.17 16.57
C TRP A 291 7.90 18.45 16.13
N HIS A 292 7.10 19.49 15.85
CA HIS A 292 7.65 20.85 15.98
C HIS A 292 7.74 21.14 17.47
N ARG A 293 8.93 21.30 18.02
CA ARG A 293 9.14 21.95 19.31
C ARG A 293 9.11 23.46 19.03
N ASP A 294 8.10 24.12 19.56
CA ASP A 294 8.14 25.58 19.75
C ASP A 294 9.27 25.97 20.68
#